data_30a74f30033ecc8818153b4a080778b3
#
_entry.id   30a74f30033ecc8818153b4a080778b3
#
_cell.length_a   1.000
_cell.length_b   1.000
_cell.length_c   1.000
_cell.angle_alpha   90.00
_cell.angle_beta   90.00
_cell.angle_gamma   90.00
#
_symmetry.space_group_name_H-M   'P 1'
#
loop_
_entity.id
_entity.type
_entity.pdbx_description
1 polymer ?
#
loop_
_entity_poly.entity_id
_entity_poly.type
_entity_poly.pdbx_seq_one_letter_code
_entity_poly.pdbx_strand_id
1 'polypeptide(L)'
;MISLLKRYGILFTACFLTACGEETHVYPDLVTEMVCLKTDANGFGTHFITDEGHTWHLQKGNQPNKLTADSTYRVVSRYAPINGTDAQAYSFYKTISSLPKSESDYASIHTDPVTIQSIWRSGDYLNMVLQIMVKDQEHELAFIENGITGNADGTQTLTLTLFHNRKNDVEGFNEKCYLSVPLWHYQDKLQEGDTIVLKLNTYKEGMTSRNYIY
;
A
#
# COMPACT_ATOMS: atom_id res chain seq x y z
N MET A 1 -83.63 48.83 -0.86
CA MET A 1 -82.22 49.24 -1.10
C MET A 1 -81.34 48.06 -0.74
N ILE A 2 -80.78 47.43 -1.77
CA ILE A 2 -80.22 46.08 -1.76
C ILE A 2 -78.75 46.20 -1.52
N SER A 3 -78.21 45.53 -0.50
CA SER A 3 -76.79 45.45 -0.24
C SER A 3 -76.29 44.00 -0.56
N LEU A 4 -75.43 43.93 -1.55
CA LEU A 4 -74.79 42.72 -2.02
C LEU A 4 -73.66 42.30 -1.07
N LEU A 5 -73.75 41.14 -0.44
CA LEU A 5 -72.64 40.48 0.24
C LEU A 5 -71.82 39.67 -0.77
N LYS A 6 -70.58 40.09 -1.04
CA LYS A 6 -69.61 39.34 -1.78
C LYS A 6 -69.00 38.24 -0.86
N ARG A 7 -69.27 36.97 -1.19
CA ARG A 7 -68.57 35.80 -0.63
C ARG A 7 -67.22 35.71 -1.28
N TYR A 8 -66.18 35.92 -0.52
CA TYR A 8 -64.81 35.52 -0.90
C TYR A 8 -64.55 34.06 -0.47
N GLY A 9 -64.49 33.17 -1.45
CA GLY A 9 -64.00 31.80 -1.23
C GLY A 9 -62.48 31.81 -1.06
N ILE A 10 -62.02 31.40 0.11
CA ILE A 10 -60.59 31.18 0.37
C ILE A 10 -60.23 29.81 -0.18
N LEU A 11 -59.47 29.79 -1.27
CA LEU A 11 -58.90 28.61 -1.87
C LEU A 11 -57.68 28.21 -1.03
N PHE A 12 -57.82 27.12 -0.23
CA PHE A 12 -56.75 26.58 0.57
C PHE A 12 -55.85 25.70 -0.34
N THR A 13 -54.77 26.25 -0.85
CA THR A 13 -53.79 25.51 -1.63
C THR A 13 -52.94 24.70 -0.65
N ALA A 14 -53.21 23.39 -0.53
CA ALA A 14 -52.37 22.47 0.22
C ALA A 14 -51.05 22.26 -0.54
N CYS A 15 -49.99 22.90 -0.11
CA CYS A 15 -48.64 22.58 -0.54
C CYS A 15 -48.25 21.21 0.04
N PHE A 16 -48.26 20.19 -0.79
CA PHE A 16 -47.58 18.92 -0.47
C PHE A 16 -46.07 19.18 -0.48
N LEU A 17 -45.49 19.32 0.69
CA LEU A 17 -44.06 19.22 0.88
C LEU A 17 -43.70 17.76 0.66
N THR A 18 -43.27 17.39 -0.54
CA THR A 18 -42.57 16.16 -0.79
C THR A 18 -41.24 16.28 -0.03
N ALA A 19 -41.17 15.67 1.14
CA ALA A 19 -39.89 15.44 1.81
C ALA A 19 -39.05 14.58 0.85
N CYS A 20 -38.05 15.16 0.22
CA CYS A 20 -36.95 14.42 -0.33
C CYS A 20 -36.35 13.63 0.84
N GLY A 21 -36.56 12.33 0.89
CA GLY A 21 -35.79 11.45 1.75
C GLY A 21 -34.35 11.59 1.27
N GLU A 22 -33.50 12.24 2.06
CA GLU A 22 -32.07 12.13 1.90
C GLU A 22 -31.74 10.64 2.13
N GLU A 23 -31.50 9.91 1.04
CA GLU A 23 -30.81 8.64 1.14
C GLU A 23 -29.44 8.97 1.74
N THR A 24 -29.27 8.70 3.02
CA THR A 24 -27.98 8.75 3.68
C THR A 24 -27.10 7.67 3.03
N HIS A 25 -26.32 8.07 2.04
CA HIS A 25 -25.29 7.18 1.50
C HIS A 25 -24.28 6.91 2.60
N VAL A 26 -24.45 5.80 3.27
CA VAL A 26 -23.44 5.30 4.21
C VAL A 26 -22.26 4.80 3.37
N TYR A 27 -21.18 5.56 3.36
CA TYR A 27 -19.94 5.12 2.75
C TYR A 27 -19.37 3.97 3.58
N PRO A 28 -18.91 2.88 2.95
CA PRO A 28 -18.28 1.78 3.68
C PRO A 28 -16.97 2.24 4.33
N ASP A 29 -16.67 1.67 5.50
CA ASP A 29 -15.38 1.86 6.14
C ASP A 29 -14.28 1.24 5.26
N LEU A 30 -13.41 2.09 4.74
CA LEU A 30 -12.34 1.69 3.82
C LEU A 30 -11.05 1.45 4.57
N VAL A 31 -10.51 0.27 4.40
CA VAL A 31 -9.16 -0.11 4.85
C VAL A 31 -8.18 0.07 3.70
N THR A 32 -6.99 0.58 4.01
CA THR A 32 -5.87 0.67 3.06
C THR A 32 -4.62 0.09 3.69
N GLU A 33 -4.14 -1.03 3.18
CA GLU A 33 -2.96 -1.71 3.69
C GLU A 33 -2.21 -2.50 2.61
N MET A 34 -0.99 -2.93 2.92
CA MET A 34 -0.21 -3.83 2.08
C MET A 34 -0.63 -5.27 2.32
N VAL A 35 -0.95 -5.98 1.24
CA VAL A 35 -1.46 -7.36 1.29
C VAL A 35 -0.79 -8.24 0.23
N CYS A 36 -0.91 -9.55 0.41
CA CYS A 36 -0.48 -10.54 -0.56
C CYS A 36 -1.68 -11.02 -1.38
N LEU A 37 -1.88 -10.47 -2.58
CA LEU A 37 -2.93 -10.86 -3.52
C LEU A 37 -2.56 -12.19 -4.19
N LYS A 38 -3.48 -13.15 -4.17
CA LYS A 38 -3.36 -14.46 -4.83
C LYS A 38 -4.19 -14.51 -6.10
N THR A 39 -3.62 -15.12 -7.14
CA THR A 39 -4.32 -15.34 -8.42
C THR A 39 -4.64 -16.81 -8.64
N ASP A 40 -5.68 -17.05 -9.43
CA ASP A 40 -6.04 -18.39 -9.92
C ASP A 40 -5.29 -18.78 -11.20
N ALA A 41 -5.58 -19.98 -11.72
CA ALA A 41 -4.99 -20.51 -12.96
C ALA A 41 -5.35 -19.67 -14.21
N ASN A 42 -6.30 -18.76 -14.13
CA ASN A 42 -6.70 -17.87 -15.22
C ASN A 42 -6.15 -16.43 -15.05
N GLY A 43 -5.38 -16.18 -13.99
CA GLY A 43 -4.82 -14.86 -13.69
C GLY A 43 -5.84 -13.87 -13.13
N PHE A 44 -6.92 -14.35 -12.49
CA PHE A 44 -7.83 -13.51 -11.70
C PHE A 44 -7.39 -13.48 -10.24
N GLY A 45 -7.37 -12.31 -9.64
CA GLY A 45 -7.18 -12.18 -8.20
C GLY A 45 -8.39 -12.75 -7.45
N THR A 46 -8.19 -13.74 -6.60
CA THR A 46 -9.27 -14.46 -5.90
C THR A 46 -9.42 -14.06 -4.46
N HIS A 47 -8.32 -13.83 -3.78
CA HIS A 47 -8.26 -13.45 -2.38
C HIS A 47 -6.94 -12.76 -2.08
N PHE A 48 -6.89 -12.07 -0.96
CA PHE A 48 -5.62 -11.53 -0.44
C PHE A 48 -5.46 -11.87 1.04
N ILE A 49 -4.21 -11.91 1.46
CA ILE A 49 -3.80 -12.20 2.83
C ILE A 49 -3.14 -10.94 3.39
N THR A 50 -3.62 -10.48 4.55
CA THR A 50 -3.02 -9.37 5.29
C THR A 50 -1.74 -9.80 5.98
N ASP A 51 -0.94 -8.85 6.46
CA ASP A 51 0.28 -9.14 7.22
C ASP A 51 0.00 -9.82 8.57
N GLU A 52 -1.23 -9.70 9.07
CA GLU A 52 -1.72 -10.37 10.29
C GLU A 52 -2.23 -11.79 10.01
N GLY A 53 -2.19 -12.24 8.74
CA GLY A 53 -2.61 -13.57 8.33
C GLY A 53 -4.10 -13.71 8.04
N HIS A 54 -4.89 -12.63 8.07
CA HIS A 54 -6.30 -12.68 7.73
C HIS A 54 -6.48 -12.82 6.21
N THR A 55 -7.37 -13.74 5.78
CA THR A 55 -7.68 -13.97 4.37
C THR A 55 -9.02 -13.35 4.01
N TRP A 56 -9.01 -12.46 3.03
CA TRP A 56 -10.21 -11.84 2.46
C TRP A 56 -10.46 -12.36 1.06
N HIS A 57 -11.63 -12.94 0.80
CA HIS A 57 -12.05 -13.36 -0.53
C HIS A 57 -12.63 -12.18 -1.29
N LEU A 58 -12.23 -12.03 -2.55
CA LEU A 58 -12.69 -10.95 -3.42
C LEU A 58 -14.03 -11.29 -4.05
N GLN A 59 -14.97 -10.35 -4.01
CA GLN A 59 -16.24 -10.50 -4.72
C GLN A 59 -16.01 -10.61 -6.23
N LYS A 60 -16.79 -11.49 -6.88
CA LYS A 60 -16.79 -11.62 -8.34
C LYS A 60 -17.22 -10.31 -8.99
N GLY A 61 -16.53 -9.95 -10.07
CA GLY A 61 -16.78 -8.71 -10.83
C GLY A 61 -15.84 -7.55 -10.51
N ASN A 62 -15.25 -7.52 -9.29
CA ASN A 62 -14.27 -6.50 -8.87
C ASN A 62 -12.86 -7.09 -8.72
N GLN A 63 -12.64 -8.27 -9.27
CA GLN A 63 -11.36 -8.96 -9.21
C GLN A 63 -10.38 -8.36 -10.21
N PRO A 64 -9.12 -8.08 -9.83
CA PRO A 64 -8.08 -7.77 -10.79
C PRO A 64 -7.87 -8.99 -11.69
N ASN A 65 -7.59 -8.73 -12.96
CA ASN A 65 -7.42 -9.76 -13.99
C ASN A 65 -6.20 -9.47 -14.86
N LYS A 66 -5.91 -10.37 -15.79
CA LYS A 66 -4.73 -10.30 -16.67
C LYS A 66 -3.41 -10.31 -15.89
N LEU A 67 -3.40 -10.93 -14.73
CA LEU A 67 -2.22 -11.19 -13.93
C LEU A 67 -1.60 -12.53 -14.33
N THR A 68 -0.42 -12.82 -13.82
CA THR A 68 0.18 -14.16 -13.99
C THR A 68 -0.65 -15.18 -13.22
N ALA A 69 -0.92 -16.31 -13.83
CA ALA A 69 -1.64 -17.42 -13.19
C ALA A 69 -0.87 -17.96 -11.97
N ASP A 70 -1.61 -18.47 -10.98
CA ASP A 70 -1.09 -19.15 -9.79
C ASP A 70 0.05 -18.39 -9.09
N SER A 71 -0.08 -17.07 -9.02
CA SER A 71 0.97 -16.16 -8.55
C SER A 71 0.55 -15.40 -7.29
N THR A 72 1.56 -14.83 -6.62
CA THR A 72 1.37 -13.94 -5.47
C THR A 72 1.94 -12.57 -5.79
N TYR A 73 1.14 -11.53 -5.55
CA TYR A 73 1.53 -10.14 -5.73
C TYR A 73 1.49 -9.40 -4.41
N ARG A 74 2.58 -8.74 -4.04
CA ARG A 74 2.56 -7.76 -2.96
C ARG A 74 1.97 -6.46 -3.51
N VAL A 75 0.88 -5.98 -2.91
CA VAL A 75 0.14 -4.80 -3.38
C VAL A 75 -0.35 -3.97 -2.21
N VAL A 76 -0.61 -2.70 -2.43
CA VAL A 76 -1.47 -1.91 -1.53
C VAL A 76 -2.90 -2.08 -2.01
N SER A 77 -3.76 -2.62 -1.17
CA SER A 77 -5.20 -2.75 -1.43
C SER A 77 -5.98 -1.69 -0.67
N ARG A 78 -6.96 -1.10 -1.34
CA ARG A 78 -8.02 -0.31 -0.71
C ARG A 78 -9.32 -1.09 -0.83
N TYR A 79 -9.90 -1.48 0.30
CA TYR A 79 -11.04 -2.38 0.33
C TYR A 79 -12.00 -2.07 1.49
N ALA A 80 -13.23 -2.59 1.39
CA ALA A 80 -14.19 -2.62 2.49
C ALA A 80 -14.52 -4.08 2.85
N PRO A 81 -14.41 -4.47 4.12
CA PRO A 81 -14.97 -5.72 4.60
C PRO A 81 -16.48 -5.76 4.37
N ILE A 82 -17.01 -6.89 3.88
CA ILE A 82 -18.45 -7.12 3.72
C ILE A 82 -18.97 -7.96 4.89
N ASN A 83 -18.19 -8.98 5.25
CA ASN A 83 -18.43 -9.88 6.36
C ASN A 83 -17.07 -10.35 6.91
N GLY A 84 -17.03 -11.35 7.76
CA GLY A 84 -15.77 -11.84 8.35
C GLY A 84 -14.78 -12.49 7.38
N THR A 85 -15.18 -12.77 6.13
CA THR A 85 -14.36 -13.50 5.14
C THR A 85 -14.28 -12.85 3.78
N ASP A 86 -15.23 -11.98 3.42
CA ASP A 86 -15.34 -11.39 2.10
C ASP A 86 -15.06 -9.90 2.14
N ALA A 87 -14.42 -9.38 1.10
CA ALA A 87 -14.15 -7.98 0.93
C ALA A 87 -14.44 -7.50 -0.50
N GLN A 88 -14.90 -6.26 -0.60
CA GLN A 88 -14.98 -5.52 -1.85
C GLN A 88 -13.71 -4.69 -2.01
N ALA A 89 -12.87 -5.02 -2.98
CA ALA A 89 -11.73 -4.21 -3.31
C ALA A 89 -12.11 -3.06 -4.26
N TYR A 90 -11.52 -1.90 -4.03
CA TYR A 90 -11.70 -0.69 -4.83
C TYR A 90 -10.48 -0.35 -5.68
N SER A 91 -9.29 -0.67 -5.17
CA SER A 91 -8.04 -0.46 -5.91
C SER A 91 -6.93 -1.38 -5.42
N PHE A 92 -5.99 -1.64 -6.33
CA PHE A 92 -4.73 -2.30 -6.05
C PHE A 92 -3.61 -1.45 -6.65
N TYR A 93 -2.64 -1.08 -5.84
CA TYR A 93 -1.44 -0.36 -6.28
C TYR A 93 -0.24 -1.28 -6.25
N LYS A 94 0.57 -1.22 -7.29
CA LYS A 94 1.81 -2.00 -7.38
C LYS A 94 2.72 -1.67 -6.21
N THR A 95 3.27 -2.71 -5.59
CA THR A 95 4.31 -2.59 -4.58
C THR A 95 5.58 -3.24 -5.12
N ILE A 96 6.71 -2.56 -4.97
CA ILE A 96 8.02 -3.12 -5.30
C ILE A 96 8.42 -4.04 -4.16
N SER A 97 8.43 -5.35 -4.43
CA SER A 97 8.72 -6.37 -3.42
C SER A 97 9.61 -7.47 -4.03
N SER A 98 10.81 -7.08 -4.41
CA SER A 98 11.85 -8.01 -4.84
C SER A 98 12.66 -8.52 -3.66
N LEU A 99 13.20 -9.74 -3.77
CA LEU A 99 14.19 -10.22 -2.83
C LEU A 99 15.43 -9.32 -2.88
N PRO A 100 16.01 -8.98 -1.73
CA PRO A 100 17.30 -8.30 -1.69
C PRO A 100 18.37 -9.11 -2.43
N LYS A 101 19.25 -8.42 -3.14
CA LYS A 101 20.36 -9.01 -3.88
C LYS A 101 21.69 -8.59 -3.26
N SER A 102 22.73 -9.41 -3.45
CA SER A 102 24.08 -9.04 -3.06
C SER A 102 24.53 -7.78 -3.82
N GLU A 103 25.41 -6.99 -3.21
CA GLU A 103 26.03 -5.82 -3.85
C GLU A 103 26.73 -6.20 -5.15
N SER A 104 27.32 -7.39 -5.24
CA SER A 104 27.98 -7.93 -6.44
C SER A 104 27.04 -8.18 -7.62
N ASP A 105 25.74 -8.25 -7.39
CA ASP A 105 24.72 -8.47 -8.45
C ASP A 105 24.37 -7.15 -9.19
N TYR A 106 24.91 -6.04 -8.75
CA TYR A 106 24.72 -4.72 -9.36
C TYR A 106 25.97 -4.27 -10.10
N ALA A 107 25.80 -3.79 -11.33
CA ALA A 107 26.93 -3.23 -12.11
C ALA A 107 27.48 -1.94 -11.49
N SER A 108 26.62 -1.19 -10.82
CA SER A 108 26.96 0.01 -10.05
C SER A 108 25.92 0.23 -8.96
N ILE A 109 26.35 0.73 -7.82
CA ILE A 109 25.46 1.04 -6.70
C ILE A 109 24.96 2.47 -6.84
N HIS A 110 23.66 2.61 -6.86
CA HIS A 110 22.97 3.89 -6.90
C HIS A 110 22.10 4.05 -5.65
N THR A 111 22.25 5.18 -5.00
CA THR A 111 21.49 5.57 -3.81
C THR A 111 20.98 7.00 -3.97
N ASP A 112 20.24 7.25 -5.06
CA ASP A 112 19.61 8.54 -5.27
C ASP A 112 18.65 8.85 -4.12
N PRO A 113 18.47 10.13 -3.73
CA PRO A 113 17.71 10.45 -2.54
C PRO A 113 16.22 10.20 -2.68
N VAL A 114 15.59 9.90 -1.55
CA VAL A 114 14.15 9.73 -1.40
C VAL A 114 13.61 10.56 -0.24
N THR A 115 12.30 10.78 -0.20
CA THR A 115 11.62 11.29 0.99
C THR A 115 10.85 10.15 1.66
N ILE A 116 11.12 9.91 2.94
CA ILE A 116 10.43 8.91 3.74
C ILE A 116 9.07 9.47 4.17
N GLN A 117 7.97 8.78 3.84
CA GLN A 117 6.67 9.04 4.41
C GLN A 117 6.41 8.13 5.62
N SER A 118 6.65 6.83 5.49
CA SER A 118 6.58 5.86 6.57
C SER A 118 7.42 4.63 6.27
N ILE A 119 7.93 4.00 7.33
CA ILE A 119 8.57 2.69 7.27
C ILE A 119 8.15 1.94 8.52
N TRP A 120 7.68 0.70 8.37
CA TRP A 120 7.24 -0.15 9.49
C TRP A 120 7.42 -1.63 9.18
N ARG A 121 7.62 -2.42 10.23
CA ARG A 121 7.59 -3.88 10.14
C ARG A 121 6.18 -4.36 10.40
N SER A 122 5.69 -5.30 9.58
CA SER A 122 4.40 -5.96 9.76
C SER A 122 4.44 -7.35 9.15
N GLY A 123 4.05 -8.35 9.93
CA GLY A 123 4.16 -9.75 9.52
C GLY A 123 5.57 -10.10 9.04
N ASP A 124 5.66 -10.73 7.89
CA ASP A 124 6.91 -11.15 7.26
C ASP A 124 7.52 -10.09 6.33
N TYR A 125 7.23 -8.80 6.57
CA TYR A 125 7.64 -7.71 5.69
C TYR A 125 8.17 -6.49 6.43
N LEU A 126 9.16 -5.83 5.85
CA LEU A 126 9.50 -4.43 6.16
C LEU A 126 8.91 -3.55 5.07
N ASN A 127 7.87 -2.84 5.41
CA ASN A 127 7.05 -2.03 4.51
C ASN A 127 7.49 -0.57 4.52
N MET A 128 7.37 0.10 3.36
CA MET A 128 7.69 1.52 3.28
C MET A 128 6.87 2.25 2.23
N VAL A 129 6.55 3.49 2.56
CA VAL A 129 5.98 4.47 1.65
C VAL A 129 6.99 5.58 1.50
N LEU A 130 7.50 5.74 0.29
CA LEU A 130 8.50 6.74 -0.07
C LEU A 130 7.93 7.70 -1.11
N GLN A 131 8.57 8.85 -1.26
CA GLN A 131 8.40 9.73 -2.42
C GLN A 131 9.74 9.89 -3.12
N ILE A 132 9.70 9.83 -4.44
CA ILE A 132 10.81 10.10 -5.33
C ILE A 132 10.43 11.26 -6.25
N MET A 133 11.41 12.00 -6.72
CA MET A 133 11.18 13.09 -7.69
C MET A 133 11.45 12.56 -9.10
N VAL A 134 10.39 12.49 -9.91
CA VAL A 134 10.42 11.93 -11.27
C VAL A 134 9.99 12.98 -12.29
N LYS A 135 10.36 12.78 -13.56
CA LYS A 135 9.86 13.55 -14.67
C LYS A 135 9.60 12.68 -15.90
N ASP A 136 10.64 12.15 -16.53
CA ASP A 136 10.54 11.50 -17.84
C ASP A 136 11.07 10.05 -17.84
N GLN A 137 11.78 9.61 -16.78
CA GLN A 137 12.40 8.29 -16.70
C GLN A 137 11.72 7.41 -15.63
N GLU A 138 11.60 6.12 -15.92
CA GLU A 138 11.22 5.15 -14.90
C GLU A 138 12.44 4.84 -14.03
N HIS A 139 12.36 5.20 -12.74
CA HIS A 139 13.39 4.91 -11.77
C HIS A 139 13.43 3.42 -11.41
N GLU A 140 14.60 2.96 -11.04
CA GLU A 140 14.79 1.59 -10.55
C GLU A 140 14.94 1.62 -9.03
N LEU A 141 14.08 0.85 -8.34
CA LEU A 141 14.09 0.70 -6.90
C LEU A 141 14.22 -0.79 -6.56
N ALA A 142 15.14 -1.12 -5.66
CA ALA A 142 15.42 -2.48 -5.21
C ALA A 142 16.07 -2.47 -3.82
N PHE A 143 16.50 -3.63 -3.33
CA PHE A 143 17.18 -3.76 -2.06
C PHE A 143 18.51 -4.50 -2.22
N ILE A 144 19.54 -3.96 -1.58
CA ILE A 144 20.87 -4.59 -1.49
C ILE A 144 20.98 -5.25 -0.12
N GLU A 145 21.34 -6.53 -0.09
CA GLU A 145 21.76 -7.22 1.12
C GLU A 145 23.24 -6.95 1.36
N ASN A 146 23.56 -6.23 2.43
CA ASN A 146 24.94 -5.96 2.84
C ASN A 146 25.49 -7.04 3.80
N GLY A 147 24.64 -8.00 4.18
CA GLY A 147 25.01 -9.15 5.00
C GLY A 147 24.37 -9.19 6.38
N ILE A 148 24.64 -10.28 7.09
CA ILE A 148 24.22 -10.52 8.46
C ILE A 148 25.48 -10.60 9.33
N THR A 149 25.50 -9.88 10.45
CA THR A 149 26.60 -9.84 11.40
C THR A 149 26.13 -10.24 12.80
N GLY A 150 26.92 -11.06 13.50
CA GLY A 150 26.65 -11.42 14.89
C GLY A 150 27.06 -10.29 15.84
N ASN A 151 26.26 -10.07 16.87
CA ASN A 151 26.48 -9.10 17.94
C ASN A 151 27.08 -9.77 19.17
N ALA A 152 27.69 -9.00 20.07
CA ALA A 152 28.34 -9.54 21.29
C ALA A 152 27.34 -10.14 22.29
N ASP A 153 26.07 -9.78 22.22
CA ASP A 153 24.97 -10.30 23.04
C ASP A 153 24.32 -11.58 22.47
N GLY A 154 24.86 -12.11 21.35
CA GLY A 154 24.35 -13.30 20.68
C GLY A 154 23.24 -13.04 19.66
N THR A 155 22.73 -11.82 19.54
CA THR A 155 21.79 -11.44 18.48
C THR A 155 22.50 -11.23 17.15
N GLN A 156 21.72 -11.10 16.08
CA GLN A 156 22.23 -10.80 14.74
C GLN A 156 21.70 -9.50 14.20
N THR A 157 22.41 -8.92 13.26
CA THR A 157 22.00 -7.71 12.55
C THR A 157 22.04 -7.94 11.05
N LEU A 158 20.86 -7.93 10.41
CA LEU A 158 20.72 -7.86 8.96
C LEU A 158 20.87 -6.42 8.51
N THR A 159 21.79 -6.14 7.61
CA THR A 159 21.94 -4.82 7.00
C THR A 159 21.45 -4.84 5.56
N LEU A 160 20.53 -3.95 5.26
CA LEU A 160 19.94 -3.72 3.93
C LEU A 160 20.20 -2.29 3.50
N THR A 161 20.35 -2.07 2.20
CA THR A 161 20.42 -0.72 1.61
C THR A 161 19.36 -0.59 0.53
N LEU A 162 18.63 0.52 0.54
CA LEU A 162 17.73 0.87 -0.55
C LEU A 162 18.58 1.24 -1.78
N PHE A 163 18.45 0.46 -2.84
CA PHE A 163 18.95 0.81 -4.16
C PHE A 163 17.94 1.72 -4.83
N HIS A 164 18.38 2.90 -5.28
CA HIS A 164 17.58 3.81 -6.06
C HIS A 164 18.44 4.42 -7.17
N ASN A 165 18.10 4.09 -8.42
CA ASN A 165 18.72 4.65 -9.61
C ASN A 165 17.69 5.47 -10.38
N ARG A 166 17.84 6.78 -10.37
CA ARG A 166 16.99 7.70 -11.12
C ARG A 166 17.30 7.77 -12.61
N LYS A 167 18.32 7.05 -13.09
CA LYS A 167 18.72 7.01 -14.51
C LYS A 167 18.94 8.40 -15.13
N ASN A 168 19.53 9.31 -14.36
CA ASN A 168 19.75 10.72 -14.72
C ASN A 168 18.44 11.51 -14.98
N ASP A 169 17.31 11.06 -14.47
CA ASP A 169 16.06 11.82 -14.57
C ASP A 169 16.17 13.17 -13.84
N VAL A 170 15.44 14.15 -14.35
CA VAL A 170 15.36 15.49 -13.73
C VAL A 170 14.28 15.48 -12.66
N GLU A 171 14.50 16.22 -11.60
CA GLU A 171 13.53 16.41 -10.54
C GLU A 171 12.34 17.25 -11.04
N GLY A 172 11.19 16.65 -11.23
CA GLY A 172 9.98 17.29 -11.77
C GLY A 172 8.86 17.35 -10.72
N PHE A 173 8.29 16.21 -10.39
CA PHE A 173 7.20 16.12 -9.42
C PHE A 173 7.38 14.92 -8.49
N ASN A 174 6.73 14.97 -7.33
CA ASN A 174 6.78 13.88 -6.37
C ASN A 174 5.87 12.72 -6.80
N GLU A 175 6.44 11.53 -6.90
CA GLU A 175 5.71 10.29 -7.07
C GLU A 175 5.81 9.44 -5.81
N LYS A 176 4.66 8.88 -5.39
CA LYS A 176 4.58 7.98 -4.25
C LYS A 176 4.90 6.56 -4.70
N CYS A 177 5.87 5.94 -4.02
CA CYS A 177 6.27 4.56 -4.23
C CYS A 177 5.98 3.72 -2.99
N TYR A 178 5.47 2.51 -3.23
CA TYR A 178 5.23 1.51 -2.21
C TYR A 178 6.27 0.39 -2.35
N LEU A 179 6.99 0.11 -1.28
CA LEU A 179 8.02 -0.94 -1.26
C LEU A 179 7.80 -1.85 -0.06
N SER A 180 8.21 -3.10 -0.21
CA SER A 180 8.05 -4.11 0.85
C SER A 180 9.17 -5.14 0.73
N VAL A 181 10.08 -5.17 1.72
CA VAL A 181 11.14 -6.19 1.77
C VAL A 181 10.55 -7.48 2.34
N PRO A 182 10.61 -8.61 1.61
CA PRO A 182 10.18 -9.89 2.13
C PRO A 182 11.19 -10.45 3.16
N LEU A 183 10.84 -10.40 4.44
CA LEU A 183 11.67 -10.85 5.55
C LEU A 183 11.63 -12.38 5.74
N TRP A 184 10.57 -13.05 5.25
CA TRP A 184 10.48 -14.51 5.25
C TRP A 184 11.68 -15.19 4.56
N HIS A 185 12.38 -14.47 3.68
CA HIS A 185 13.63 -14.93 3.07
C HIS A 185 14.75 -15.20 4.09
N TYR A 186 14.65 -14.62 5.27
CA TYR A 186 15.64 -14.71 6.34
C TYR A 186 15.20 -15.58 7.52
N GLN A 187 14.07 -16.27 7.43
CA GLN A 187 13.51 -17.07 8.54
C GLN A 187 14.44 -18.16 9.07
N ASP A 188 15.36 -18.69 8.22
CA ASP A 188 16.34 -19.69 8.60
C ASP A 188 17.66 -19.08 9.12
N LYS A 189 17.78 -17.75 9.10
CA LYS A 189 19.01 -17.01 9.42
C LYS A 189 18.82 -16.04 10.58
N LEU A 190 17.62 -15.55 10.78
CA LEU A 190 17.29 -14.58 11.83
C LEU A 190 16.22 -15.16 12.75
N GLN A 191 16.23 -14.66 13.99
CA GLN A 191 15.28 -15.03 15.03
C GLN A 191 14.64 -13.76 15.64
N GLU A 192 13.54 -13.96 16.34
CA GLU A 192 12.88 -12.85 17.06
C GLU A 192 13.87 -12.15 18.02
N GLY A 193 13.92 -10.82 17.94
CA GLY A 193 14.86 -10.00 18.68
C GLY A 193 16.11 -9.57 17.90
N ASP A 194 16.40 -10.20 16.77
CA ASP A 194 17.46 -9.75 15.87
C ASP A 194 17.12 -8.38 15.27
N THR A 195 18.13 -7.68 14.78
CA THR A 195 17.96 -6.30 14.28
C THR A 195 18.01 -6.27 12.75
N ILE A 196 17.12 -5.50 12.15
CA ILE A 196 17.18 -5.13 10.74
C ILE A 196 17.60 -3.67 10.67
N VAL A 197 18.70 -3.38 10.00
CA VAL A 197 19.18 -2.03 9.70
C VAL A 197 18.91 -1.74 8.25
N LEU A 198 18.00 -0.80 7.98
CA LEU A 198 17.76 -0.30 6.63
C LEU A 198 18.53 1.02 6.42
N LYS A 199 19.46 1.03 5.49
CA LYS A 199 20.20 2.21 5.03
C LYS A 199 19.52 2.79 3.80
N LEU A 200 19.36 4.10 3.77
CA LEU A 200 18.80 4.82 2.61
C LEU A 200 19.31 6.26 2.57
N ASN A 201 19.40 6.81 1.38
CA ASN A 201 19.73 8.21 1.17
C ASN A 201 18.44 9.02 1.14
N THR A 202 18.39 10.13 1.88
CA THR A 202 17.22 11.00 1.93
C THR A 202 17.58 12.43 1.56
N TYR A 203 16.63 13.16 0.98
CA TYR A 203 16.82 14.60 0.69
C TYR A 203 17.12 15.42 1.95
N LYS A 204 16.60 15.01 3.11
CA LYS A 204 16.72 15.77 4.35
C LYS A 204 18.01 15.48 5.13
N GLU A 205 18.42 14.20 5.21
CA GLU A 205 19.46 13.74 6.13
C GLU A 205 20.68 13.18 5.41
N GLY A 206 20.63 13.03 4.07
CA GLY A 206 21.62 12.27 3.33
C GLY A 206 21.52 10.77 3.62
N MET A 207 22.65 10.06 3.57
CA MET A 207 22.72 8.64 3.95
C MET A 207 22.40 8.48 5.43
N THR A 208 21.34 7.76 5.72
CA THR A 208 20.85 7.51 7.09
C THR A 208 20.45 6.05 7.25
N SER A 209 20.17 5.64 8.49
CA SER A 209 19.70 4.29 8.80
C SER A 209 18.47 4.32 9.71
N ARG A 210 17.66 3.27 9.61
CA ARG A 210 16.52 3.00 10.48
C ARG A 210 16.60 1.56 10.94
N ASN A 211 16.35 1.34 12.23
CA ASN A 211 16.46 0.05 12.88
C ASN A 211 15.08 -0.50 13.20
N TYR A 212 14.90 -1.79 12.97
CA TYR A 212 13.66 -2.53 13.25
C TYR A 212 14.03 -3.84 13.93
N ILE A 213 13.13 -4.37 14.74
CA ILE A 213 13.28 -5.70 15.32
C ILE A 213 12.67 -6.73 14.35
N TYR A 214 13.41 -7.82 14.13
CA TYR A 214 12.97 -8.95 13.31
C TYR A 214 11.88 -9.76 14.00
#